data_738ddb29b3e434da4d5d1d8eb5c6c12c
#
_entry.id   738ddb29b3e434da4d5d1d8eb5c6c12c
#
_cell.length_a   1.000
_cell.length_b   1.000
_cell.length_c   1.000
_cell.angle_alpha   90.00
_cell.angle_beta   90.00
_cell.angle_gamma   90.00
#
_symmetry.space_group_name_H-M   'P 1'
#
loop_
_entity.id
_entity.type
_entity.pdbx_description
1 polymer ?
#
loop_
_entity_poly.entity_id
_entity_poly.type
_entity_poly.pdbx_seq_one_letter_code
_entity_poly.pdbx_strand_id
1 'polypeptide(L)'
;RDHTEDAVTIASRLGVGYLLDGTVRKSGEIARITADLIDGHTGFSRWSHSFDRSLHDIFAVQSEIARTVASALAAEMTPDPKVPAGSAGALAAEGGTRSAQAFDAYLKGRALYDLSADEASERAALAQFDAAIAADPDYASAHAARARSLTAIANQYGKAGQLQELYESAIESARRAIEIAPGLADAYSTLGFTLFQGKLD
;
A
#
# COMPACT_ATOMS: atom_id res chain seq x y z
N ARG A 1 -4.31 -24.42 18.55
CA ARG A 1 -5.10 -24.94 17.41
C ARG A 1 -5.87 -23.73 16.90
N ASP A 2 -5.30 -23.01 15.97
CA ASP A 2 -5.99 -21.94 15.26
C ASP A 2 -7.10 -22.59 14.41
N HIS A 3 -8.33 -22.20 14.64
CA HIS A 3 -9.44 -22.47 13.74
C HIS A 3 -9.21 -21.61 12.50
N THR A 4 -8.52 -22.18 11.52
CA THR A 4 -8.49 -21.58 10.18
C THR A 4 -9.89 -21.78 9.61
N GLU A 5 -10.68 -20.70 9.56
CA GLU A 5 -11.97 -20.71 8.84
C GLU A 5 -11.68 -21.16 7.40
N ASP A 6 -12.58 -21.99 6.84
CA ASP A 6 -12.41 -22.43 5.47
C ASP A 6 -12.62 -21.27 4.47
N ALA A 7 -12.00 -21.38 3.30
CA ALA A 7 -12.04 -20.33 2.29
C ALA A 7 -13.48 -19.98 1.85
N VAL A 8 -14.39 -20.93 1.83
CA VAL A 8 -15.79 -20.71 1.44
C VAL A 8 -16.50 -19.82 2.47
N THR A 9 -16.28 -20.09 3.76
CA THR A 9 -16.84 -19.29 4.86
C THR A 9 -16.31 -17.85 4.81
N ILE A 10 -15.00 -17.68 4.60
CA ILE A 10 -14.37 -16.35 4.50
C ILE A 10 -14.93 -15.60 3.29
N ALA A 11 -14.97 -16.22 2.11
CA ALA A 11 -15.48 -15.62 0.88
C ALA A 11 -16.95 -15.19 1.01
N SER A 12 -17.77 -16.04 1.61
CA SER A 12 -19.19 -15.75 1.85
C SER A 12 -19.38 -14.56 2.78
N ARG A 13 -18.59 -14.49 3.86
CA ARG A 13 -18.64 -13.37 4.82
C ARG A 13 -18.19 -12.05 4.22
N LEU A 14 -17.18 -12.09 3.33
CA LEU A 14 -16.67 -10.91 2.64
C LEU A 14 -17.48 -10.53 1.39
N GLY A 15 -18.38 -11.40 0.92
CA GLY A 15 -19.17 -11.20 -0.30
C GLY A 15 -18.31 -11.20 -1.57
N VAL A 16 -17.23 -11.99 -1.61
CA VAL A 16 -16.30 -12.06 -2.74
C VAL A 16 -16.34 -13.39 -3.46
N GLY A 17 -16.13 -13.38 -4.79
CA GLY A 17 -16.11 -14.60 -5.61
C GLY A 17 -14.79 -15.36 -5.55
N TYR A 18 -13.69 -14.67 -5.26
CA TYR A 18 -12.35 -15.23 -5.20
C TYR A 18 -11.59 -14.72 -3.98
N LEU A 19 -10.70 -15.57 -3.46
CA LEU A 19 -9.73 -15.23 -2.44
C LEU A 19 -8.31 -15.44 -2.98
N LEU A 20 -7.42 -14.52 -2.68
CA LEU A 20 -5.99 -14.70 -2.89
C LEU A 20 -5.36 -15.02 -1.54
N ASP A 21 -4.80 -16.20 -1.42
CA ASP A 21 -4.01 -16.63 -0.25
C ASP A 21 -2.54 -16.75 -0.62
N GLY A 22 -1.66 -16.66 0.35
CA GLY A 22 -0.24 -16.80 0.10
C GLY A 22 0.58 -17.06 1.32
N THR A 23 1.73 -17.70 1.09
CA THR A 23 2.72 -17.95 2.14
C THR A 23 4.09 -17.45 1.73
N VAL A 24 4.84 -16.96 2.71
CA VAL A 24 6.24 -16.57 2.52
C VAL A 24 7.11 -17.40 3.46
N ARG A 25 8.08 -18.11 2.89
CA ARG A 25 9.07 -18.88 3.66
C ARG A 25 10.47 -18.40 3.30
N LYS A 26 11.24 -18.01 4.32
CA LYS A 26 12.63 -17.60 4.15
C LYS A 26 13.56 -18.77 4.47
N SER A 27 14.53 -19.01 3.57
CA SER A 27 15.62 -19.97 3.77
C SER A 27 16.93 -19.32 3.33
N GLY A 28 17.74 -18.85 4.28
CA GLY A 28 18.94 -18.06 4.00
C GLY A 28 18.61 -16.76 3.26
N GLU A 29 19.21 -16.58 2.09
CA GLU A 29 19.02 -15.43 1.21
C GLU A 29 17.85 -15.57 0.22
N ILE A 30 17.15 -16.72 0.24
CA ILE A 30 16.06 -17.04 -0.67
C ILE A 30 14.72 -16.94 0.06
N ALA A 31 13.78 -16.22 -0.52
CA ALA A 31 12.37 -16.25 -0.15
C ALA A 31 11.60 -17.12 -1.13
N ARG A 32 10.87 -18.10 -0.61
CA ARG A 32 9.84 -18.82 -1.36
C ARG A 32 8.50 -18.20 -1.05
N ILE A 33 7.84 -17.70 -2.08
CA ILE A 33 6.53 -17.08 -2.00
C ILE A 33 5.58 -17.97 -2.78
N THR A 34 4.50 -18.44 -2.14
CA THR A 34 3.43 -19.18 -2.82
C THR A 34 2.19 -18.29 -2.84
N ALA A 35 1.52 -18.21 -3.98
CA ALA A 35 0.26 -17.51 -4.15
C ALA A 35 -0.78 -18.45 -4.73
N ASP A 36 -1.96 -18.49 -4.11
CA ASP A 36 -3.07 -19.36 -4.48
C ASP A 36 -4.33 -18.52 -4.70
N LEU A 37 -4.95 -18.64 -5.87
CA LEU A 37 -6.26 -18.09 -6.17
C LEU A 37 -7.31 -19.14 -5.90
N ILE A 38 -8.17 -18.90 -4.91
CA ILE A 38 -9.18 -19.83 -4.43
C ILE A 38 -10.56 -19.35 -4.87
N ASP A 39 -11.34 -20.24 -5.46
CA ASP A 39 -12.76 -20.01 -5.76
C ASP A 39 -13.56 -19.97 -4.46
N GLY A 40 -14.16 -18.82 -4.17
CA GLY A 40 -14.90 -18.57 -2.93
C GLY A 40 -16.20 -19.38 -2.79
N HIS A 41 -16.72 -19.97 -3.88
CA HIS A 41 -17.91 -20.79 -3.83
C HIS A 41 -17.61 -22.27 -3.59
N THR A 42 -16.49 -22.74 -4.14
CA THR A 42 -16.12 -24.16 -4.10
C THR A 42 -15.01 -24.45 -3.11
N GLY A 43 -14.22 -23.45 -2.69
CA GLY A 43 -13.05 -23.61 -1.85
C GLY A 43 -11.85 -24.24 -2.54
N PHE A 44 -11.93 -24.54 -3.84
CA PHE A 44 -10.82 -25.13 -4.60
C PHE A 44 -9.88 -24.06 -5.15
N SER A 45 -8.57 -24.37 -5.15
CA SER A 45 -7.58 -23.55 -5.82
C SER A 45 -7.77 -23.63 -7.35
N ARG A 46 -7.99 -22.48 -7.97
CA ARG A 46 -8.11 -22.33 -9.43
C ARG A 46 -6.75 -22.11 -10.06
N TRP A 47 -5.84 -21.51 -9.32
CA TRP A 47 -4.49 -21.23 -9.74
C TRP A 47 -3.57 -21.22 -8.53
N SER A 48 -2.38 -21.77 -8.69
CA SER A 48 -1.31 -21.78 -7.69
C SER A 48 0.03 -21.55 -8.36
N HIS A 49 0.85 -20.68 -7.78
CA HIS A 49 2.20 -20.42 -8.27
C HIS A 49 3.17 -20.20 -7.13
N SER A 50 4.41 -20.69 -7.32
CA SER A 50 5.49 -20.50 -6.36
C SER A 50 6.64 -19.75 -7.01
N PHE A 51 7.15 -18.75 -6.31
CA PHE A 51 8.27 -17.91 -6.70
C PHE A 51 9.43 -18.15 -5.74
N ASP A 52 10.56 -18.60 -6.23
CA ASP A 52 11.81 -18.68 -5.49
C ASP A 52 12.72 -17.52 -5.92
N ARG A 53 12.97 -16.58 -5.02
CA ARG A 53 13.70 -15.34 -5.35
C ARG A 53 14.67 -14.96 -4.24
N SER A 54 15.75 -14.27 -4.65
CA SER A 54 16.66 -13.62 -3.72
C SER A 54 15.95 -12.47 -2.99
N LEU A 55 16.25 -12.31 -1.71
CA LEU A 55 15.75 -11.17 -0.93
C LEU A 55 16.24 -9.81 -1.45
N HIS A 56 17.33 -9.79 -2.23
CA HIS A 56 17.82 -8.58 -2.89
C HIS A 56 16.91 -8.14 -4.06
N ASP A 57 16.12 -9.06 -4.64
CA ASP A 57 15.27 -8.81 -5.80
C ASP A 57 13.78 -8.68 -5.43
N ILE A 58 13.46 -8.43 -4.15
CA ILE A 58 12.10 -8.53 -3.61
C ILE A 58 11.09 -7.62 -4.36
N PHE A 59 11.53 -6.48 -4.90
CA PHE A 59 10.67 -5.58 -5.66
C PHE A 59 10.38 -6.05 -7.08
N ALA A 60 11.36 -6.71 -7.73
CA ALA A 60 11.11 -7.38 -9.01
C ALA A 60 10.08 -8.51 -8.83
N VAL A 61 10.19 -9.23 -7.72
CA VAL A 61 9.25 -10.28 -7.32
C VAL A 61 7.84 -9.75 -7.08
N GLN A 62 7.71 -8.65 -6.36
CA GLN A 62 6.40 -8.03 -6.09
C GLN A 62 5.68 -7.66 -7.40
N SER A 63 6.39 -7.05 -8.34
CA SER A 63 5.84 -6.70 -9.64
C SER A 63 5.52 -7.93 -10.50
N GLU A 64 6.31 -9.00 -10.39
CA GLU A 64 6.08 -10.28 -11.08
C GLU A 64 4.84 -10.98 -10.50
N ILE A 65 4.72 -11.07 -9.17
CA ILE A 65 3.57 -11.65 -8.48
C ILE A 65 2.30 -10.86 -8.86
N ALA A 66 2.32 -9.54 -8.75
CA ALA A 66 1.17 -8.71 -9.07
C ALA A 66 0.69 -8.90 -10.51
N ARG A 67 1.61 -8.95 -11.49
CA ARG A 67 1.27 -9.22 -12.89
C ARG A 67 0.74 -10.63 -13.10
N THR A 68 1.35 -11.62 -12.46
CA THR A 68 0.96 -13.03 -12.62
C THR A 68 -0.43 -13.27 -12.02
N VAL A 69 -0.69 -12.71 -10.83
CA VAL A 69 -2.00 -12.77 -10.17
C VAL A 69 -3.06 -12.02 -10.99
N ALA A 70 -2.75 -10.81 -11.47
CA ALA A 70 -3.67 -10.04 -12.30
C ALA A 70 -4.01 -10.77 -13.62
N SER A 71 -3.04 -11.45 -14.23
CA SER A 71 -3.27 -12.26 -15.44
C SER A 71 -4.13 -13.49 -15.15
N ALA A 72 -3.92 -14.15 -14.00
CA ALA A 72 -4.73 -15.30 -13.59
C ALA A 72 -6.17 -14.89 -13.30
N LEU A 73 -6.37 -13.78 -12.58
CA LEU A 73 -7.70 -13.19 -12.34
C LEU A 73 -8.40 -12.80 -13.65
N ALA A 74 -7.68 -12.14 -14.55
CA ALA A 74 -8.25 -11.76 -15.85
C ALA A 74 -8.66 -12.96 -16.71
N ALA A 75 -7.97 -14.09 -16.58
CA ALA A 75 -8.33 -15.34 -17.29
C ALA A 75 -9.59 -16.01 -16.72
N GLU A 76 -9.84 -15.87 -15.41
CA GLU A 76 -11.03 -16.44 -14.73
C GLU A 76 -12.26 -15.52 -14.79
N MET A 77 -12.03 -14.20 -14.88
CA MET A 77 -13.12 -13.23 -15.07
C MET A 77 -13.43 -13.13 -16.56
N THR A 78 -14.68 -13.35 -16.94
CA THR A 78 -15.14 -13.07 -18.31
C THR A 78 -14.78 -11.62 -18.66
N PRO A 79 -14.04 -11.38 -19.76
CA PRO A 79 -13.53 -10.04 -20.03
C PRO A 79 -14.68 -9.05 -20.24
N ASP A 80 -14.82 -8.06 -19.38
CA ASP A 80 -15.51 -6.83 -19.74
C ASP A 80 -14.60 -6.11 -20.76
N PRO A 81 -15.03 -5.96 -22.02
CA PRO A 81 -14.16 -5.40 -23.07
C PRO A 81 -13.76 -3.94 -22.84
N LYS A 82 -14.17 -3.33 -21.72
CA LYS A 82 -13.90 -1.91 -21.39
C LYS A 82 -12.71 -1.68 -20.45
N VAL A 83 -12.10 -2.73 -19.91
CA VAL A 83 -10.92 -2.57 -19.05
C VAL A 83 -9.67 -2.96 -19.83
N PRO A 84 -8.74 -2.04 -20.12
CA PRO A 84 -7.50 -2.36 -20.82
C PRO A 84 -6.68 -3.36 -20.01
N ALA A 85 -6.34 -4.49 -20.62
CA ALA A 85 -5.41 -5.46 -20.05
C ALA A 85 -4.06 -4.76 -19.82
N GLY A 86 -3.63 -4.63 -18.58
CA GLY A 86 -2.34 -4.03 -18.22
C GLY A 86 -2.40 -2.82 -17.29
N SER A 87 -3.58 -2.20 -17.07
CA SER A 87 -3.70 -1.01 -16.22
C SER A 87 -3.43 -1.28 -14.73
N ALA A 88 -3.79 -2.46 -14.23
CA ALA A 88 -3.58 -2.79 -12.82
C ALA A 88 -2.08 -2.94 -12.44
N GLY A 89 -1.25 -3.48 -13.33
CA GLY A 89 0.19 -3.64 -13.07
C GLY A 89 0.99 -2.34 -13.19
N ALA A 90 0.56 -1.42 -14.05
CA ALA A 90 1.18 -0.10 -14.19
C ALA A 90 0.88 0.80 -12.97
N LEU A 91 -0.35 0.75 -12.46
CA LEU A 91 -0.76 1.51 -11.27
C LEU A 91 -0.07 1.04 -9.98
N ALA A 92 0.24 -0.26 -9.85
CA ALA A 92 0.97 -0.79 -8.70
C ALA A 92 2.45 -0.38 -8.68
N ALA A 93 3.03 -0.02 -9.83
CA ALA A 93 4.42 0.43 -9.95
C ALA A 93 4.58 1.95 -9.77
N GLU A 94 3.50 2.71 -9.92
CA GLU A 94 3.54 4.17 -9.85
C GLU A 94 3.59 4.65 -8.40
N GLY A 95 4.64 5.37 -8.07
CA GLY A 95 4.85 5.90 -6.72
C GLY A 95 5.55 4.96 -5.73
N GLY A 96 5.97 3.76 -6.16
CA GLY A 96 6.72 2.80 -5.35
C GLY A 96 8.19 3.13 -5.18
N THR A 97 8.93 2.26 -4.48
CA THR A 97 10.38 2.36 -4.27
C THR A 97 11.10 1.09 -4.66
N ARG A 98 12.41 1.19 -4.94
CA ARG A 98 13.32 0.04 -5.07
C ARG A 98 14.21 -0.16 -3.84
N SER A 99 14.12 0.72 -2.86
CA SER A 99 14.86 0.63 -1.61
C SER A 99 14.12 -0.25 -0.61
N ALA A 100 14.69 -1.40 -0.25
CA ALA A 100 14.13 -2.28 0.77
C ALA A 100 13.98 -1.58 2.12
N GLN A 101 14.94 -0.72 2.47
CA GLN A 101 14.92 0.08 3.69
C GLN A 101 13.77 1.10 3.67
N ALA A 102 13.57 1.80 2.54
CA ALA A 102 12.47 2.74 2.40
C ALA A 102 11.11 2.04 2.50
N PHE A 103 10.98 0.89 1.86
CA PHE A 103 9.75 0.10 1.88
C PHE A 103 9.42 -0.44 3.29
N ASP A 104 10.42 -0.98 4.01
CA ASP A 104 10.23 -1.46 5.38
C ASP A 104 9.79 -0.33 6.32
N ALA A 105 10.43 0.84 6.24
CA ALA A 105 10.03 2.01 7.00
C ALA A 105 8.60 2.46 6.64
N TYR A 106 8.25 2.51 5.37
CA TYR A 106 6.91 2.85 4.92
C TYR A 106 5.84 1.89 5.47
N LEU A 107 6.09 0.57 5.43
CA LEU A 107 5.15 -0.43 5.98
C LEU A 107 4.98 -0.29 7.50
N LYS A 108 6.06 -0.01 8.23
CA LYS A 108 5.98 0.28 9.66
C LYS A 108 5.17 1.55 9.94
N GLY A 109 5.38 2.60 9.15
CA GLY A 109 4.60 3.83 9.22
C GLY A 109 3.12 3.58 8.98
N ARG A 110 2.78 2.80 7.94
CA ARG A 110 1.40 2.39 7.64
C ARG A 110 0.76 1.64 8.80
N ALA A 111 1.44 0.62 9.33
CA ALA A 111 0.92 -0.16 10.45
C ALA A 111 0.66 0.70 11.70
N LEU A 112 1.56 1.64 12.00
CA LEU A 112 1.39 2.58 13.10
C LEU A 112 0.21 3.55 12.86
N TYR A 113 0.08 4.06 11.64
CA TYR A 113 -1.02 4.96 11.25
C TYR A 113 -2.38 4.26 11.34
N ASP A 114 -2.49 3.04 10.81
CA ASP A 114 -3.74 2.26 10.81
C ASP A 114 -4.19 1.85 12.23
N LEU A 115 -3.25 1.72 13.16
CA LEU A 115 -3.49 1.40 14.58
C LEU A 115 -3.52 2.64 15.48
N SER A 116 -3.35 3.84 14.92
CA SER A 116 -3.20 5.07 15.67
C SER A 116 -4.43 5.36 16.53
N ALA A 117 -4.18 5.55 17.82
CA ALA A 117 -5.20 5.86 18.82
C ALA A 117 -4.89 7.16 19.57
N ASP A 118 -3.66 7.70 19.44
CA ASP A 118 -3.17 8.87 20.16
C ASP A 118 -2.10 9.65 19.38
N GLU A 119 -1.74 10.83 19.89
CA GLU A 119 -0.73 11.70 19.28
C GLU A 119 0.65 11.02 19.16
N ALA A 120 1.01 10.18 20.12
CA ALA A 120 2.33 9.53 20.11
C ALA A 120 2.45 8.52 18.97
N SER A 121 1.41 7.72 18.71
CA SER A 121 1.36 6.77 17.60
C SER A 121 1.31 7.48 16.25
N GLU A 122 0.56 8.60 16.10
CA GLU A 122 0.58 9.40 14.88
C GLU A 122 1.96 9.97 14.56
N ARG A 123 2.64 10.53 15.58
CA ARG A 123 4.02 11.04 15.41
C ARG A 123 5.02 9.92 15.14
N ALA A 124 4.83 8.73 15.72
CA ALA A 124 5.66 7.57 15.40
C ALA A 124 5.46 7.11 13.95
N ALA A 125 4.23 7.13 13.42
CA ALA A 125 3.95 6.86 12.02
C ALA A 125 4.65 7.88 11.10
N LEU A 126 4.52 9.18 11.42
CA LEU A 126 5.17 10.26 10.68
C LEU A 126 6.70 10.06 10.63
N ALA A 127 7.33 9.72 11.76
CA ALA A 127 8.78 9.46 11.81
C ALA A 127 9.21 8.30 10.92
N GLN A 128 8.37 7.27 10.75
CA GLN A 128 8.65 6.16 9.84
C GLN A 128 8.50 6.58 8.36
N PHE A 129 7.54 7.44 8.02
CA PHE A 129 7.44 7.99 6.66
C PHE A 129 8.62 8.93 6.35
N ASP A 130 9.07 9.73 7.31
CA ASP A 130 10.30 10.54 7.18
C ASP A 130 11.54 9.64 6.95
N ALA A 131 11.64 8.52 7.67
CA ALA A 131 12.72 7.54 7.46
C ALA A 131 12.64 6.87 6.09
N ALA A 132 11.44 6.59 5.57
CA ALA A 132 11.24 6.06 4.23
C ALA A 132 11.71 7.04 3.16
N ILE A 133 11.36 8.32 3.29
CA ILE A 133 11.79 9.40 2.38
C ILE A 133 13.31 9.63 2.46
N ALA A 134 13.90 9.55 3.66
CA ALA A 134 15.34 9.66 3.83
C ALA A 134 16.11 8.52 3.15
N ALA A 135 15.53 7.31 3.12
CA ALA A 135 16.11 6.15 2.45
C ALA A 135 15.86 6.12 0.93
N ASP A 136 14.80 6.77 0.45
CA ASP A 136 14.48 6.97 -0.96
C ASP A 136 13.68 8.28 -1.14
N PRO A 137 14.34 9.38 -1.51
CA PRO A 137 13.70 10.70 -1.71
C PRO A 137 12.66 10.75 -2.84
N ASP A 138 12.67 9.77 -3.75
CA ASP A 138 11.73 9.66 -4.86
C ASP A 138 10.60 8.64 -4.60
N TYR A 139 10.40 8.24 -3.35
CA TYR A 139 9.31 7.37 -2.94
C TYR A 139 7.99 8.15 -2.79
N ALA A 140 7.23 8.32 -3.88
CA ALA A 140 6.00 9.12 -3.92
C ALA A 140 4.94 8.68 -2.89
N SER A 141 4.73 7.37 -2.71
CA SER A 141 3.77 6.88 -1.72
C SER A 141 4.14 7.24 -0.28
N ALA A 142 5.44 7.34 0.04
CA ALA A 142 5.90 7.79 1.36
C ALA A 142 5.63 9.29 1.55
N HIS A 143 5.82 10.11 0.53
CA HIS A 143 5.46 11.53 0.57
C HIS A 143 3.96 11.74 0.75
N ALA A 144 3.11 10.98 0.05
CA ALA A 144 1.65 11.04 0.21
C ALA A 144 1.22 10.62 1.63
N ALA A 145 1.81 9.55 2.17
CA ALA A 145 1.54 9.09 3.53
C ALA A 145 2.01 10.08 4.60
N ARG A 146 3.19 10.70 4.41
CA ARG A 146 3.68 11.80 5.25
C ARG A 146 2.69 12.97 5.30
N ALA A 147 2.21 13.40 4.13
CA ALA A 147 1.23 14.46 4.03
C ALA A 147 -0.05 14.16 4.81
N ARG A 148 -0.54 12.91 4.70
CA ARG A 148 -1.72 12.44 5.41
C ARG A 148 -1.52 12.46 6.93
N SER A 149 -0.39 11.97 7.44
CA SER A 149 -0.05 12.00 8.86
C SER A 149 0.06 13.42 9.39
N LEU A 150 0.71 14.34 8.66
CA LEU A 150 0.79 15.75 9.05
C LEU A 150 -0.60 16.40 9.15
N THR A 151 -1.47 16.10 8.17
CA THR A 151 -2.86 16.60 8.19
C THR A 151 -3.65 16.05 9.37
N ALA A 152 -3.49 14.75 9.68
CA ALA A 152 -4.13 14.13 10.84
C ALA A 152 -3.65 14.75 12.16
N ILE A 153 -2.33 14.96 12.29
CA ILE A 153 -1.74 15.62 13.46
C ILE A 153 -2.26 17.05 13.60
N ALA A 154 -2.32 17.82 12.49
CA ALA A 154 -2.86 19.19 12.51
C ALA A 154 -4.30 19.21 13.00
N ASN A 155 -5.16 18.33 12.45
CA ASN A 155 -6.58 18.29 12.77
C ASN A 155 -6.89 17.87 14.19
N GLN A 156 -6.13 16.92 14.75
CA GLN A 156 -6.47 16.27 16.02
C GLN A 156 -5.67 16.83 17.20
N TYR A 157 -4.43 17.26 16.96
CA TYR A 157 -3.48 17.60 18.02
C TYR A 157 -2.79 18.96 17.80
N GLY A 158 -3.02 19.61 16.67
CA GLY A 158 -2.39 20.88 16.32
C GLY A 158 -2.77 22.00 17.25
N LYS A 159 -1.78 22.75 17.75
CA LYS A 159 -1.99 23.99 18.52
C LYS A 159 -2.06 25.17 17.56
N ALA A 160 -2.86 26.19 17.89
CA ALA A 160 -3.10 27.35 17.01
C ALA A 160 -1.85 27.94 16.34
N GLY A 161 -0.72 28.00 17.05
CA GLY A 161 0.55 28.50 16.48
C GLY A 161 1.33 27.53 15.59
N GLN A 162 0.88 26.27 15.44
CA GLN A 162 1.56 25.22 14.69
C GLN A 162 0.75 24.73 13.47
N LEU A 163 -0.54 25.06 13.42
CA LEU A 163 -1.45 24.56 12.39
C LEU A 163 -0.99 24.92 10.97
N GLN A 164 -0.62 26.17 10.76
CA GLN A 164 -0.19 26.65 9.46
C GLN A 164 1.05 25.88 8.98
N GLU A 165 2.07 25.73 9.81
CA GLU A 165 3.30 25.01 9.47
C GLU A 165 3.03 23.54 9.14
N LEU A 166 2.14 22.88 9.92
CA LEU A 166 1.75 21.49 9.68
C LEU A 166 1.03 21.32 8.34
N TYR A 167 0.07 22.20 8.03
CA TYR A 167 -0.65 22.17 6.75
C TYR A 167 0.25 22.52 5.56
N GLU A 168 1.12 23.51 5.68
CA GLU A 168 2.07 23.87 4.63
C GLU A 168 3.03 22.70 4.34
N SER A 169 3.57 22.05 5.37
CA SER A 169 4.44 20.86 5.23
C SER A 169 3.68 19.67 4.63
N ALA A 170 2.39 19.50 4.96
CA ALA A 170 1.56 18.45 4.36
C ALA A 170 1.31 18.72 2.87
N ILE A 171 0.99 19.97 2.51
CA ILE A 171 0.77 20.40 1.11
C ILE A 171 2.04 20.19 0.28
N GLU A 172 3.21 20.59 0.81
CA GLU A 172 4.50 20.41 0.15
C GLU A 172 4.76 18.91 -0.12
N SER A 173 4.56 18.06 0.88
CA SER A 173 4.73 16.60 0.74
C SER A 173 3.79 16.00 -0.29
N ALA A 174 2.51 16.39 -0.29
CA ALA A 174 1.55 15.91 -1.28
C ALA A 174 1.89 16.37 -2.71
N ARG A 175 2.34 17.61 -2.88
CA ARG A 175 2.81 18.11 -4.18
C ARG A 175 4.05 17.35 -4.65
N ARG A 176 4.99 17.08 -3.76
CA ARG A 176 6.17 16.28 -4.10
C ARG A 176 5.79 14.88 -4.56
N ALA A 177 4.84 14.24 -3.91
CA ALA A 177 4.31 12.94 -4.36
C ALA A 177 3.74 13.00 -5.78
N ILE A 178 2.98 14.05 -6.12
CA ILE A 178 2.41 14.26 -7.46
C ILE A 178 3.50 14.53 -8.51
N GLU A 179 4.53 15.30 -8.16
CA GLU A 179 5.67 15.56 -9.07
C GLU A 179 6.41 14.27 -9.43
N ILE A 180 6.63 13.38 -8.44
CA ILE A 180 7.32 12.11 -8.65
C ILE A 180 6.44 11.12 -9.42
N ALA A 181 5.16 11.01 -9.05
CA ALA A 181 4.21 10.06 -9.61
C ALA A 181 2.88 10.77 -9.95
N PRO A 182 2.75 11.37 -11.15
CA PRO A 182 1.56 12.11 -11.54
C PRO A 182 0.26 11.29 -11.61
N GLY A 183 0.33 9.97 -11.70
CA GLY A 183 -0.83 9.08 -11.67
C GLY A 183 -1.22 8.58 -10.27
N LEU A 184 -0.50 8.96 -9.22
CA LEU A 184 -0.78 8.50 -7.85
C LEU A 184 -2.03 9.20 -7.27
N ALA A 185 -3.19 8.56 -7.42
CA ALA A 185 -4.49 9.10 -7.00
C ALA A 185 -4.53 9.49 -5.51
N ASP A 186 -3.84 8.71 -4.65
CA ASP A 186 -3.75 8.98 -3.21
C ASP A 186 -3.10 10.34 -2.89
N ALA A 187 -2.12 10.77 -3.68
CA ALA A 187 -1.47 12.07 -3.51
C ALA A 187 -2.42 13.24 -3.81
N TYR A 188 -3.25 13.12 -4.86
CA TYR A 188 -4.27 14.14 -5.18
C TYR A 188 -5.37 14.19 -4.13
N SER A 189 -5.83 13.02 -3.68
CA SER A 189 -6.83 12.93 -2.62
C SER A 189 -6.35 13.59 -1.33
N THR A 190 -5.11 13.29 -0.93
CA THR A 190 -4.48 13.88 0.27
C THR A 190 -4.30 15.38 0.11
N LEU A 191 -3.81 15.86 -1.04
CA LEU A 191 -3.65 17.30 -1.31
C LEU A 191 -4.99 18.04 -1.22
N GLY A 192 -6.04 17.49 -1.87
CA GLY A 192 -7.38 18.09 -1.86
C GLY A 192 -7.94 18.19 -0.43
N PHE A 193 -7.83 17.13 0.35
CA PHE A 193 -8.26 17.11 1.74
C PHE A 193 -7.49 18.10 2.60
N THR A 194 -6.15 18.15 2.48
CA THR A 194 -5.30 19.08 3.23
C THR A 194 -5.61 20.55 2.91
N LEU A 195 -5.81 20.87 1.63
CA LEU A 195 -6.18 22.23 1.19
C LEU A 195 -7.56 22.65 1.70
N PHE A 196 -8.50 21.72 1.78
CA PHE A 196 -9.82 21.97 2.35
C PHE A 196 -9.72 22.28 3.84
N GLN A 197 -8.98 21.49 4.61
CA GLN A 197 -8.81 21.66 6.04
C GLN A 197 -8.02 22.93 6.39
N GLY A 198 -6.94 23.21 5.68
CA GLY A 198 -6.09 24.39 5.92
C GLY A 198 -6.71 25.73 5.49
N LYS A 199 -7.90 25.73 4.86
CA LYS A 199 -8.64 26.94 4.48
C LYS A 199 -9.82 27.26 5.40
N LEU A 200 -10.05 26.46 6.41
CA LEU A 200 -11.19 26.62 7.32
C LEU A 200 -10.90 27.56 8.51
N ASP A 201 -9.76 28.28 8.52
CA ASP A 201 -9.43 29.33 9.47
C ASP A 201 -9.63 30.73 8.88
#